data_248367da050a98a3004309df8cd0567c
#
_entry.id   248367da050a98a3004309df8cd0567c
#
_cell.length_a   1.000
_cell.length_b   1.000
_cell.length_c   1.000
_cell.angle_alpha   90.00
_cell.angle_beta   90.00
_cell.angle_gamma   90.00
#
_symmetry.space_group_name_H-M   'P 1'
#
loop_
_entity.id
_entity.type
_entity.pdbx_description
1 polymer ?
#
loop_
_entity_poly.entity_id
_entity_poly.type
_entity_poly.pdbx_seq_one_letter_code
_entity_poly.pdbx_strand_id
1 'polypeptide(L)'
;MKELPQVGFSEAAQNFFKKCFQFKGRIRRSEYWWGALTVAIASAVLSLIPFVGWVALIFLAIGGISMLFRRLHDTGRSGWWWGCQTIIGLVAGALFFSAIDFHAYMMAAQSQDATAMMRVLSAGMTGGAGIFALLLYLVNGALGIVIFVFTLLDSKPEANKYGESPKYVVEQTEG
;
A
#
# COMPACT_ATOMS: atom_id res chain seq x y z
N MET A 1 29.07 -4.67 15.29
CA MET A 1 28.08 -3.87 14.51
C MET A 1 27.52 -2.79 15.41
N LYS A 2 27.49 -1.55 14.96
CA LYS A 2 26.94 -0.40 15.68
C LYS A 2 25.57 -0.03 15.10
N GLU A 3 24.60 0.27 15.97
CA GLU A 3 23.30 0.77 15.52
C GLU A 3 23.38 2.28 15.26
N LEU A 4 22.89 2.70 14.10
CA LEU A 4 22.76 4.11 13.74
C LEU A 4 21.61 4.78 14.52
N PRO A 5 21.69 6.11 14.80
CA PRO A 5 20.62 6.86 15.43
C PRO A 5 19.28 6.66 14.71
N GLN A 6 18.17 6.75 15.43
CA GLN A 6 16.85 6.65 14.82
C GLN A 6 16.55 7.86 13.94
N VAL A 7 15.95 7.60 12.77
CA VAL A 7 15.43 8.66 11.90
C VAL A 7 14.21 9.29 12.56
N GLY A 8 14.24 10.60 12.75
CA GLY A 8 13.13 11.38 13.31
C GLY A 8 12.09 11.77 12.24
N PHE A 9 10.96 12.33 12.69
CA PHE A 9 9.86 12.73 11.80
C PHE A 9 10.30 13.71 10.70
N SER A 10 11.01 14.78 11.05
CA SER A 10 11.44 15.83 10.10
C SER A 10 12.35 15.25 9.00
N GLU A 11 13.30 14.40 9.39
CA GLU A 11 14.22 13.74 8.47
C GLU A 11 13.48 12.75 7.56
N ALA A 12 12.57 11.95 8.12
CA ALA A 12 11.77 11.00 7.35
C ALA A 12 10.87 11.71 6.33
N ALA A 13 10.25 12.84 6.72
CA ALA A 13 9.44 13.66 5.82
C ALA A 13 10.27 14.21 4.65
N GLN A 14 11.46 14.76 4.92
CA GLN A 14 12.37 15.23 3.87
C GLN A 14 12.80 14.08 2.95
N ASN A 15 13.17 12.93 3.52
CA ASN A 15 13.56 11.74 2.77
C ASN A 15 12.42 11.21 1.89
N PHE A 16 11.18 11.28 2.37
CA PHE A 16 10.00 10.92 1.57
C PHE A 16 9.96 11.75 0.27
N PHE A 17 9.97 13.08 0.36
CA PHE A 17 9.89 13.95 -0.82
C PHE A 17 11.11 13.84 -1.73
N LYS A 18 12.31 13.70 -1.16
CA LYS A 18 13.56 13.54 -1.96
C LYS A 18 13.63 12.21 -2.71
N LYS A 19 13.01 11.16 -2.17
CA LYS A 19 13.14 9.78 -2.64
C LYS A 19 11.80 9.15 -3.06
N CYS A 20 10.77 9.96 -3.35
CA CYS A 20 9.41 9.47 -3.64
C CYS A 20 9.32 8.54 -4.86
N PHE A 21 10.22 8.67 -5.83
CA PHE A 21 10.31 7.78 -7.01
C PHE A 21 11.43 6.74 -6.92
N GLN A 22 12.07 6.59 -5.77
CA GLN A 22 13.16 5.66 -5.58
C GLN A 22 12.63 4.31 -5.06
N PHE A 23 12.49 3.34 -5.95
CA PHE A 23 12.05 1.98 -5.62
C PHE A 23 13.19 1.04 -5.19
N LYS A 24 14.45 1.44 -5.40
CA LYS A 24 15.65 0.69 -5.03
C LYS A 24 16.15 1.09 -3.64
N GLY A 25 16.90 0.18 -3.01
CA GLY A 25 17.49 0.41 -1.70
C GLY A 25 16.62 -0.12 -0.56
N ARG A 26 16.96 0.29 0.66
CA ARG A 26 16.34 -0.16 1.91
C ARG A 26 16.01 1.05 2.78
N ILE A 27 14.95 0.95 3.60
CA ILE A 27 14.66 1.94 4.64
C ILE A 27 14.34 1.22 5.96
N ARG A 28 14.76 1.81 7.07
CA ARG A 28 14.51 1.30 8.40
C ARG A 28 13.06 1.53 8.83
N ARG A 29 12.61 0.81 9.86
CA ARG A 29 11.25 0.86 10.39
C ARG A 29 10.83 2.28 10.79
N SER A 30 11.67 3.04 11.52
CA SER A 30 11.34 4.40 11.95
C SER A 30 11.13 5.35 10.75
N GLU A 31 11.99 5.31 9.74
CA GLU A 31 11.85 6.14 8.52
C GLU A 31 10.56 5.80 7.77
N TYR A 32 10.22 4.50 7.65
CA TYR A 32 8.98 4.06 7.01
C TYR A 32 7.73 4.60 7.72
N TRP A 33 7.64 4.44 9.04
CA TRP A 33 6.43 4.83 9.77
C TRP A 33 6.26 6.35 9.91
N TRP A 34 7.36 7.09 10.10
CA TRP A 34 7.31 8.56 10.06
C TRP A 34 6.98 9.07 8.65
N GLY A 35 7.50 8.43 7.61
CA GLY A 35 7.13 8.72 6.23
C GLY A 35 5.65 8.42 5.94
N ALA A 36 5.12 7.30 6.44
CA ALA A 36 3.70 6.96 6.32
C ALA A 36 2.80 8.00 7.01
N LEU A 37 3.19 8.48 8.20
CA LEU A 37 2.50 9.58 8.88
C LEU A 37 2.54 10.87 8.07
N THR A 38 3.69 11.18 7.44
CA THR A 38 3.83 12.33 6.53
C THR A 38 2.84 12.23 5.37
N VAL A 39 2.74 11.05 4.73
CA VAL A 39 1.77 10.81 3.65
C VAL A 39 0.34 10.98 4.15
N ALA A 40 0.00 10.45 5.32
CA ALA A 40 -1.33 10.56 5.89
C ALA A 40 -1.74 12.02 6.15
N ILE A 41 -0.86 12.80 6.79
CA ILE A 41 -1.10 14.23 7.07
C ILE A 41 -1.22 15.02 5.76
N ALA A 42 -0.27 14.83 4.83
CA ALA A 42 -0.27 15.52 3.55
C ALA A 42 -1.53 15.16 2.73
N SER A 43 -1.95 13.90 2.72
CA SER A 43 -3.17 13.46 2.03
C SER A 43 -4.42 14.09 2.64
N ALA A 44 -4.51 14.18 3.97
CA ALA A 44 -5.63 14.82 4.65
C ALA A 44 -5.74 16.30 4.29
N VAL A 45 -4.63 17.03 4.26
CA VAL A 45 -4.61 18.44 3.88
C VAL A 45 -4.95 18.65 2.40
N LEU A 46 -4.33 17.84 1.51
CA LEU A 46 -4.52 17.97 0.06
C LEU A 46 -5.92 17.55 -0.40
N SER A 47 -6.60 16.66 0.32
CA SER A 47 -7.98 16.26 0.01
C SER A 47 -8.98 17.42 0.12
N LEU A 48 -8.63 18.47 0.82
CA LEU A 48 -9.44 19.70 0.97
C LEU A 48 -9.32 20.62 -0.26
N ILE A 49 -8.36 20.38 -1.15
CA ILE A 49 -8.08 21.25 -2.32
C ILE A 49 -8.63 20.57 -3.58
N PRO A 50 -9.72 21.07 -4.19
CA PRO A 50 -10.26 20.52 -5.41
C PRO A 50 -9.23 20.53 -6.57
N PHE A 51 -9.32 19.57 -7.48
CA PHE A 51 -8.47 19.40 -8.66
C PHE A 51 -6.98 19.21 -8.39
N VAL A 52 -6.29 20.21 -7.82
CA VAL A 52 -4.85 20.15 -7.48
C VAL A 52 -4.57 19.05 -6.46
N GLY A 53 -5.46 18.87 -5.48
CA GLY A 53 -5.35 17.81 -4.48
C GLY A 53 -5.32 16.42 -5.11
N TRP A 54 -6.14 16.14 -6.11
CA TRP A 54 -6.16 14.84 -6.79
C TRP A 54 -4.82 14.46 -7.44
N VAL A 55 -4.21 15.42 -8.15
CA VAL A 55 -2.89 15.20 -8.77
C VAL A 55 -1.81 14.97 -7.69
N ALA A 56 -1.84 15.76 -6.63
CA ALA A 56 -0.91 15.62 -5.51
C ALA A 56 -1.09 14.28 -4.76
N LEU A 57 -2.34 13.80 -4.61
CA LEU A 57 -2.62 12.49 -4.00
C LEU A 57 -2.03 11.33 -4.82
N ILE A 58 -2.06 11.40 -6.15
CA ILE A 58 -1.41 10.39 -7.02
C ILE A 58 0.10 10.39 -6.75
N PHE A 59 0.73 11.56 -6.65
CA PHE A 59 2.14 11.70 -6.33
C PHE A 59 2.48 11.08 -4.97
N LEU A 60 1.69 11.39 -3.93
CA LEU A 60 1.86 10.81 -2.60
C LEU A 60 1.67 9.29 -2.59
N ALA A 61 0.71 8.76 -3.37
CA ALA A 61 0.49 7.33 -3.51
C ALA A 61 1.72 6.62 -4.11
N ILE A 62 2.30 7.17 -5.18
CA ILE A 62 3.53 6.63 -5.79
C ILE A 62 4.68 6.64 -4.78
N GLY A 63 4.86 7.74 -4.04
CA GLY A 63 5.85 7.86 -2.97
C GLY A 63 5.64 6.83 -1.85
N GLY A 64 4.40 6.62 -1.43
CA GLY A 64 4.03 5.59 -0.45
C GLY A 64 4.38 4.18 -0.91
N ILE A 65 4.08 3.85 -2.18
CA ILE A 65 4.45 2.57 -2.80
C ILE A 65 5.97 2.42 -2.83
N SER A 66 6.71 3.45 -3.22
CA SER A 66 8.17 3.40 -3.27
C SER A 66 8.79 3.15 -1.89
N MET A 67 8.23 3.77 -0.83
CA MET A 67 8.65 3.49 0.55
C MET A 67 8.34 2.04 0.95
N LEU A 68 7.16 1.53 0.60
CA LEU A 68 6.78 0.15 0.90
C LEU A 68 7.75 -0.85 0.24
N PHE A 69 8.12 -0.62 -1.03
CA PHE A 69 9.12 -1.46 -1.72
C PHE A 69 10.45 -1.47 -0.95
N ARG A 70 10.99 -0.29 -0.60
CA ARG A 70 12.25 -0.18 0.14
C ARG A 70 12.15 -0.80 1.55
N ARG A 71 10.96 -0.76 2.15
CA ARG A 71 10.71 -1.41 3.43
C ARG A 71 10.68 -2.92 3.32
N LEU A 72 10.05 -3.49 2.29
CA LEU A 72 10.08 -4.92 2.01
C LEU A 72 11.51 -5.40 1.70
N HIS A 73 12.26 -4.61 0.94
CA HIS A 73 13.67 -4.88 0.66
C HIS A 73 14.52 -4.94 1.94
N ASP A 74 14.23 -4.10 2.92
CA ASP A 74 14.95 -4.06 4.19
C ASP A 74 14.78 -5.36 4.99
N THR A 75 13.62 -5.97 4.93
CA THR A 75 13.35 -7.29 5.51
C THR A 75 13.76 -8.47 4.61
N GLY A 76 14.43 -8.18 3.47
CA GLY A 76 14.90 -9.17 2.50
C GLY A 76 13.83 -9.69 1.54
N ARG A 77 12.68 -9.04 1.48
CA ARG A 77 11.55 -9.43 0.64
C ARG A 77 11.46 -8.57 -0.61
N SER A 78 10.90 -9.13 -1.68
CA SER A 78 10.67 -8.39 -2.93
C SER A 78 9.45 -7.48 -2.81
N GLY A 79 9.48 -6.31 -3.46
CA GLY A 79 8.32 -5.44 -3.63
C GLY A 79 7.16 -6.09 -4.41
N TRP A 80 7.41 -7.20 -5.11
CA TRP A 80 6.38 -7.98 -5.81
C TRP A 80 5.31 -8.57 -4.88
N TRP A 81 5.55 -8.69 -3.59
CA TRP A 81 4.49 -9.00 -2.63
C TRP A 81 3.31 -8.03 -2.74
N TRP A 82 3.60 -6.73 -2.80
CA TRP A 82 2.58 -5.72 -3.04
C TRP A 82 2.03 -5.79 -4.47
N GLY A 83 2.87 -6.05 -5.48
CA GLY A 83 2.43 -6.21 -6.86
C GLY A 83 1.43 -7.34 -7.04
N CYS A 84 1.69 -8.51 -6.48
CA CYS A 84 0.76 -9.65 -6.49
C CYS A 84 -0.56 -9.30 -5.78
N GLN A 85 -0.50 -8.66 -4.60
CA GLN A 85 -1.69 -8.20 -3.88
C GLN A 85 -2.53 -7.25 -4.74
N THR A 86 -1.90 -6.30 -5.42
CA THR A 86 -2.57 -5.34 -6.30
C THR A 86 -3.25 -6.04 -7.48
N ILE A 87 -2.57 -6.98 -8.13
CA ILE A 87 -3.15 -7.77 -9.24
C ILE A 87 -4.37 -8.56 -8.76
N ILE A 88 -4.27 -9.25 -7.64
CA ILE A 88 -5.40 -10.01 -7.07
C ILE A 88 -6.57 -9.07 -6.76
N GLY A 89 -6.30 -7.90 -6.19
CA GLY A 89 -7.33 -6.89 -5.90
C GLY A 89 -8.01 -6.36 -7.17
N LEU A 90 -7.24 -6.10 -8.23
CA LEU A 90 -7.79 -5.68 -9.53
C LEU A 90 -8.66 -6.75 -10.18
N VAL A 91 -8.21 -8.01 -10.15
CA VAL A 91 -8.99 -9.15 -10.68
C VAL A 91 -10.28 -9.32 -9.87
N ALA A 92 -10.19 -9.28 -8.54
CA ALA A 92 -11.36 -9.35 -7.67
C ALA A 92 -12.35 -8.21 -7.94
N GLY A 93 -11.84 -6.99 -8.13
CA GLY A 93 -12.66 -5.83 -8.50
C GLY A 93 -13.36 -6.00 -9.84
N ALA A 94 -12.64 -6.42 -10.86
CA ALA A 94 -13.20 -6.65 -12.19
C ALA A 94 -14.31 -7.74 -12.15
N LEU A 95 -14.08 -8.83 -11.45
CA LEU A 95 -15.08 -9.89 -11.26
C LEU A 95 -16.30 -9.39 -10.48
N PHE A 96 -16.08 -8.63 -9.44
CA PHE A 96 -17.17 -8.05 -8.65
C PHE A 96 -18.04 -7.11 -9.50
N PHE A 97 -17.43 -6.21 -10.26
CA PHE A 97 -18.16 -5.32 -11.17
C PHE A 97 -18.87 -6.08 -12.28
N SER A 98 -18.29 -7.15 -12.83
CA SER A 98 -18.93 -7.97 -13.85
C SER A 98 -20.15 -8.77 -13.33
N ALA A 99 -20.20 -9.01 -12.02
CA ALA A 99 -21.30 -9.73 -11.37
C ALA A 99 -22.54 -8.85 -11.14
N ILE A 100 -22.39 -7.53 -11.18
CA ILE A 100 -23.50 -6.59 -10.95
C ILE A 100 -24.18 -6.26 -12.28
N ASP A 101 -25.51 -6.44 -12.35
CA ASP A 101 -26.29 -5.90 -13.45
C ASP A 101 -26.38 -4.37 -13.33
N PHE A 102 -25.43 -3.71 -14.00
CA PHE A 102 -25.31 -2.24 -13.95
C PHE A 102 -26.55 -1.54 -14.52
N HIS A 103 -27.19 -2.12 -15.53
CA HIS A 103 -28.42 -1.54 -16.11
C HIS A 103 -29.58 -1.59 -15.11
N ALA A 104 -29.81 -2.75 -14.50
CA ALA A 104 -30.84 -2.89 -13.47
C ALA A 104 -30.56 -2.00 -12.24
N TYR A 105 -29.28 -1.86 -11.85
CA TYR A 105 -28.86 -0.96 -10.77
C TYR A 105 -29.18 0.51 -11.10
N MET A 106 -28.86 0.97 -12.32
CA MET A 106 -29.13 2.34 -12.75
C MET A 106 -30.62 2.65 -12.85
N MET A 107 -31.44 1.71 -13.31
CA MET A 107 -32.90 1.85 -13.32
C MET A 107 -33.47 1.98 -11.91
N ALA A 108 -33.01 1.16 -10.97
CA ALA A 108 -33.40 1.26 -9.56
C ALA A 108 -32.93 2.58 -8.92
N ALA A 109 -31.73 3.06 -9.27
CA ALA A 109 -31.23 4.35 -8.80
C ALA A 109 -32.04 5.54 -9.33
N GLN A 110 -32.44 5.52 -10.59
CA GLN A 110 -33.28 6.57 -11.20
C GLN A 110 -34.68 6.62 -10.57
N SER A 111 -35.25 5.45 -10.23
CA SER A 111 -36.52 5.37 -9.52
C SER A 111 -36.44 5.62 -8.00
N GLN A 112 -35.22 5.87 -7.50
CA GLN A 112 -34.92 6.01 -6.05
C GLN A 112 -35.40 4.81 -5.21
N ASP A 113 -35.50 3.62 -5.82
CA ASP A 113 -35.89 2.39 -5.14
C ASP A 113 -34.66 1.72 -4.49
N ALA A 114 -34.40 2.08 -3.23
CA ALA A 114 -33.31 1.52 -2.44
C ALA A 114 -33.43 -0.01 -2.29
N THR A 115 -34.64 -0.56 -2.27
CA THR A 115 -34.88 -2.00 -2.13
C THR A 115 -34.47 -2.73 -3.42
N ALA A 116 -34.81 -2.19 -4.57
CA ALA A 116 -34.38 -2.74 -5.85
C ALA A 116 -32.87 -2.64 -6.04
N MET A 117 -32.25 -1.53 -5.65
CA MET A 117 -30.79 -1.37 -5.67
C MET A 117 -30.10 -2.44 -4.82
N MET A 118 -30.55 -2.63 -3.58
CA MET A 118 -30.01 -3.66 -2.69
C MET A 118 -30.22 -5.08 -3.22
N ARG A 119 -31.35 -5.35 -3.87
CA ARG A 119 -31.62 -6.66 -4.48
C ARG A 119 -30.65 -6.95 -5.65
N VAL A 120 -30.38 -5.98 -6.51
CA VAL A 120 -29.42 -6.14 -7.60
C VAL A 120 -28.00 -6.38 -7.06
N LEU A 121 -27.57 -5.60 -6.06
CA LEU A 121 -26.26 -5.79 -5.43
C LEU A 121 -26.13 -7.16 -4.76
N SER A 122 -27.15 -7.59 -3.99
CA SER A 122 -27.13 -8.89 -3.33
C SER A 122 -27.13 -10.05 -4.33
N ALA A 123 -27.87 -9.95 -5.43
CA ALA A 123 -27.85 -10.95 -6.49
C ALA A 123 -26.46 -11.06 -7.14
N GLY A 124 -25.80 -9.93 -7.40
CA GLY A 124 -24.41 -9.90 -7.88
C GLY A 124 -23.45 -10.58 -6.90
N MET A 125 -23.57 -10.30 -5.61
CA MET A 125 -22.69 -10.86 -4.57
C MET A 125 -22.90 -12.38 -4.37
N THR A 126 -24.10 -12.89 -4.55
CA THR A 126 -24.45 -14.31 -4.36
C THR A 126 -24.31 -15.15 -5.63
N GLY A 127 -24.14 -14.53 -6.79
CA GLY A 127 -23.80 -15.21 -8.06
C GLY A 127 -22.36 -15.78 -8.04
N GLY A 128 -22.09 -16.74 -8.93
CA GLY A 128 -20.80 -17.44 -8.96
C GLY A 128 -19.60 -16.52 -9.09
N ALA A 129 -19.67 -15.51 -9.97
CA ALA A 129 -18.60 -14.49 -10.15
C ALA A 129 -18.44 -13.63 -8.87
N GLY A 130 -19.54 -13.23 -8.22
CA GLY A 130 -19.53 -12.46 -6.99
C GLY A 130 -18.91 -13.25 -5.83
N ILE A 131 -19.31 -14.50 -5.64
CA ILE A 131 -18.71 -15.38 -4.61
C ILE A 131 -17.21 -15.55 -4.86
N PHE A 132 -16.78 -15.77 -6.09
CA PHE A 132 -15.37 -15.92 -6.42
C PHE A 132 -14.59 -14.61 -6.16
N ALA A 133 -15.17 -13.45 -6.50
CA ALA A 133 -14.61 -12.14 -6.17
C ALA A 133 -14.43 -11.95 -4.66
N LEU A 134 -15.42 -12.32 -3.86
CA LEU A 134 -15.36 -12.25 -2.40
C LEU A 134 -14.24 -13.15 -1.83
N LEU A 135 -14.07 -14.36 -2.35
CA LEU A 135 -12.97 -15.25 -1.96
C LEU A 135 -11.61 -14.62 -2.29
N LEU A 136 -11.46 -14.00 -3.48
CA LEU A 136 -10.25 -13.28 -3.83
C LEU A 136 -9.99 -12.06 -2.93
N TYR A 137 -11.03 -11.34 -2.50
CA TYR A 137 -10.89 -10.25 -1.52
C TYR A 137 -10.42 -10.74 -0.15
N LEU A 138 -10.89 -11.92 0.30
CA LEU A 138 -10.39 -12.53 1.54
C LEU A 138 -8.89 -12.87 1.42
N VAL A 139 -8.47 -13.48 0.31
CA VAL A 139 -7.06 -13.76 0.05
C VAL A 139 -6.24 -12.46 -0.01
N ASN A 140 -6.76 -11.44 -0.69
CA ASN A 140 -6.13 -10.13 -0.79
C ASN A 140 -5.97 -9.47 0.60
N GLY A 141 -6.98 -9.54 1.44
CA GLY A 141 -6.94 -9.07 2.83
C GLY A 141 -5.88 -9.80 3.66
N ALA A 142 -5.82 -11.13 3.55
CA ALA A 142 -4.79 -11.92 4.21
C ALA A 142 -3.38 -11.54 3.76
N LEU A 143 -3.15 -11.35 2.46
CA LEU A 143 -1.89 -10.84 1.92
C LEU A 143 -1.56 -9.44 2.45
N GLY A 144 -2.56 -8.57 2.58
CA GLY A 144 -2.40 -7.24 3.17
C GLY A 144 -1.90 -7.31 4.62
N ILE A 145 -2.47 -8.21 5.43
CA ILE A 145 -2.02 -8.45 6.81
C ILE A 145 -0.56 -8.95 6.82
N VAL A 146 -0.22 -9.89 5.95
CA VAL A 146 1.17 -10.41 5.84
C VAL A 146 2.14 -9.29 5.48
N ILE A 147 1.80 -8.45 4.48
CA ILE A 147 2.63 -7.31 4.09
C ILE A 147 2.75 -6.31 5.24
N PHE A 148 1.66 -6.03 5.94
CA PHE A 148 1.67 -5.17 7.11
C PHE A 148 2.63 -5.68 8.18
N VAL A 149 2.56 -6.99 8.51
CA VAL A 149 3.50 -7.62 9.45
C VAL A 149 4.95 -7.43 8.99
N PHE A 150 5.23 -7.56 7.68
CA PHE A 150 6.58 -7.31 7.15
C PHE A 150 7.06 -5.88 7.38
N THR A 151 6.17 -4.90 7.43
CA THR A 151 6.55 -3.52 7.75
C THR A 151 6.87 -3.31 9.23
N LEU A 152 6.41 -4.18 10.12
CA LEU A 152 6.66 -4.13 11.56
C LEU A 152 7.97 -4.84 11.97
N LEU A 153 8.45 -5.81 11.18
CA LEU A 153 9.67 -6.55 11.47
C LEU A 153 10.87 -5.60 11.56
N ASP A 154 11.90 -5.97 12.29
CA ASP A 154 13.13 -5.16 12.37
C ASP A 154 13.98 -5.29 11.09
N SER A 155 14.90 -4.33 10.90
CA SER A 155 15.83 -4.33 9.77
C SER A 155 16.80 -5.50 9.89
N LYS A 156 17.09 -6.18 8.77
CA LYS A 156 18.16 -7.18 8.74
C LYS A 156 19.51 -6.49 8.94
N PRO A 157 20.36 -6.97 9.88
CA PRO A 157 21.65 -6.33 10.14
C PRO A 157 22.61 -6.42 8.96
N GLU A 158 22.59 -7.53 8.26
CA GLU A 158 23.51 -7.82 7.15
C GLU A 158 23.08 -7.12 5.87
N ALA A 159 24.06 -6.85 5.00
CA ALA A 159 23.81 -6.43 3.63
C ALA A 159 23.00 -7.52 2.89
N ASN A 160 22.11 -7.13 2.02
CA ASN A 160 21.36 -8.03 1.16
C ASN A 160 21.38 -7.54 -0.30
N LYS A 161 20.75 -8.28 -1.22
CA LYS A 161 20.73 -7.94 -2.64
C LYS A 161 20.17 -6.54 -2.96
N TYR A 162 19.60 -5.83 -1.99
CA TYR A 162 19.02 -4.49 -2.13
C TYR A 162 19.92 -3.40 -1.53
N GLY A 163 21.01 -3.77 -0.87
CA GLY A 163 22.01 -2.86 -0.32
C GLY A 163 22.34 -3.10 1.15
N GLU A 164 23.16 -2.18 1.69
CA GLU A 164 23.58 -2.17 3.09
C GLU A 164 22.41 -1.93 4.04
N SER A 165 22.62 -2.31 5.31
CA SER A 165 21.60 -2.09 6.35
C SER A 165 21.42 -0.60 6.63
N PRO A 166 20.18 -0.06 6.63
CA PRO A 166 19.95 1.33 7.00
C PRO A 166 19.95 1.54 8.53
N LYS A 167 20.09 0.47 9.31
CA LYS A 167 20.07 0.50 10.77
C LYS A 167 21.42 0.17 11.39
N TYR A 168 22.22 -0.70 10.76
CA TYR A 168 23.47 -1.22 11.31
C TYR A 168 24.65 -0.95 10.40
N VAL A 169 25.80 -0.61 11.00
CA VAL A 169 27.09 -0.46 10.30
C VAL A 169 28.07 -1.48 10.88
N VAL A 170 28.86 -2.10 10.00
CA VAL A 170 29.98 -2.93 10.42
C VAL A 170 31.10 -1.98 10.86
N GLU A 171 31.51 -2.03 12.12
CA GLU A 171 32.74 -1.38 12.55
C GLU A 171 33.90 -2.07 11.86
N GLN A 172 34.60 -1.33 10.98
CA GLN A 172 35.92 -1.77 10.51
C GLN A 172 36.84 -1.72 11.74
N THR A 173 37.25 -2.87 12.23
CA THR A 173 38.39 -2.96 13.12
C THR A 173 39.58 -2.47 12.33
N GLU A 174 40.04 -1.24 12.59
CA GLU A 174 41.36 -0.78 12.18
C GLU A 174 42.37 -1.73 12.80
N GLY A 175 42.98 -2.58 11.97
CA GLY A 175 44.07 -3.48 12.32
C GLY A 175 45.42 -2.78 12.22
#